data_51e3e64496c3bde77735e77201c3d385
#
_entry.id   51e3e64496c3bde77735e77201c3d385
#
_cell.length_a   1.000
_cell.length_b   1.000
_cell.length_c   1.000
_cell.angle_alpha   90.00
_cell.angle_beta   90.00
_cell.angle_gamma   90.00
#
_symmetry.space_group_name_H-M   'P 1'
#
loop_
_entity.id
_entity.type
_entity.pdbx_description
1 polymer ?
#
loop_
_entity_poly.entity_id
_entity_poly.type
_entity_poly.pdbx_seq_one_letter_code
_entity_poly.pdbx_strand_id
1 'polypeptide(L)'
;TLDMIASPRSEPAHMKEAKKNHVDVSCVGSLLRYDPAPSWKIDEPNEHSETPDTYFSRRLQDGTIDKQSIAIYNKIIGLWHQIFDTVPVPSSMMLQNLLGMVKIPTSQDHLTITDRRSFDWMRIHDALPCATGTEPAYVTSETKDMLPISPVMAHAATMAFALDGALAFAPLSLGKKSMLDASAASTLDFATRFHSDVLDMNQYLLREIRPIQAGWQRTYSEARLFDTNGHLVATCTQQGVLRPVQEGAMATPADPPHYAPTPKL
;
A
#
# COMPACT_ATOMS: atom_id res chain seq x y z
N THR A 1 27.37 20.88 19.83
CA THR A 1 26.59 21.95 20.46
C THR A 1 25.11 21.64 20.47
N LEU A 2 24.76 20.52 21.11
CA LEU A 2 23.38 20.06 21.31
C LEU A 2 23.08 19.80 22.80
N ASP A 3 23.86 20.43 23.69
CA ASP A 3 23.78 20.23 25.15
C ASP A 3 22.87 21.23 25.85
N MET A 4 21.82 21.73 25.20
CA MET A 4 20.87 22.61 25.83
C MET A 4 19.50 22.00 26.11
N ILE A 5 19.45 20.70 26.37
CA ILE A 5 18.19 20.04 26.75
C ILE A 5 18.44 19.21 27.99
N ALA A 6 18.45 19.81 29.16
CA ALA A 6 18.13 19.10 30.40
C ALA A 6 18.08 20.02 31.60
N SER A 7 16.97 20.69 31.77
CA SER A 7 16.48 21.03 33.11
C SER A 7 15.09 20.43 33.22
N PRO A 8 14.77 19.68 34.29
CA PRO A 8 13.43 19.14 34.46
C PRO A 8 12.46 20.31 34.69
N ARG A 9 11.86 20.74 33.60
CA ARG A 9 10.75 21.70 33.69
C ARG A 9 9.55 20.94 34.23
N SER A 10 8.85 21.52 35.20
CA SER A 10 7.59 21.03 35.70
C SER A 10 6.65 20.74 34.49
N GLU A 11 6.02 19.58 34.52
CA GLU A 11 5.10 19.16 33.47
C GLU A 11 4.00 20.23 33.25
N PRO A 12 3.80 20.73 32.03
CA PRO A 12 2.79 21.75 31.73
C PRO A 12 1.38 21.27 32.08
N ALA A 13 0.51 22.19 32.49
CA ALA A 13 -0.86 21.88 32.91
C ALA A 13 -1.66 21.09 31.85
N HIS A 14 -1.50 21.46 30.57
CA HIS A 14 -2.17 20.77 29.45
C HIS A 14 -1.74 19.31 29.26
N MET A 15 -0.48 18.95 29.61
CA MET A 15 -0.02 17.56 29.58
C MET A 15 -0.64 16.74 30.70
N LYS A 16 -0.90 17.35 31.88
CA LYS A 16 -1.63 16.69 32.97
C LYS A 16 -3.10 16.44 32.61
N GLU A 17 -3.70 17.39 31.90
CA GLU A 17 -5.07 17.25 31.41
C GLU A 17 -5.16 16.19 30.31
N ALA A 18 -4.18 16.12 29.40
CA ALA A 18 -4.10 15.08 28.38
C ALA A 18 -4.00 13.66 28.99
N LYS A 19 -3.20 13.48 30.04
CA LYS A 19 -3.15 12.19 30.79
C LYS A 19 -4.49 11.82 31.39
N LYS A 20 -5.22 12.83 31.92
CA LYS A 20 -6.55 12.61 32.48
C LYS A 20 -7.55 12.13 31.44
N ASN A 21 -7.36 12.52 30.17
CA ASN A 21 -8.20 12.14 29.05
C ASN A 21 -7.67 10.89 28.30
N HIS A 22 -6.79 10.09 28.93
CA HIS A 22 -6.17 8.90 28.35
C HIS A 22 -5.32 9.16 27.10
N VAL A 23 -4.84 10.37 26.89
CA VAL A 23 -3.89 10.67 25.82
C VAL A 23 -2.48 10.29 26.26
N ASP A 24 -1.80 9.48 25.46
CA ASP A 24 -0.39 9.12 25.73
C ASP A 24 0.52 10.32 25.48
N VAL A 25 1.23 10.74 26.50
CA VAL A 25 2.19 11.86 26.45
C VAL A 25 3.62 11.40 26.73
N SER A 26 3.86 10.09 26.71
CA SER A 26 5.17 9.52 27.04
C SER A 26 6.23 9.71 25.95
N CYS A 27 5.83 10.10 24.74
CA CYS A 27 6.77 10.28 23.63
C CYS A 27 7.65 11.50 23.85
N VAL A 28 8.96 11.31 23.83
CA VAL A 28 9.94 12.38 23.88
C VAL A 28 9.79 13.26 22.63
N GLY A 29 9.64 14.58 22.85
CA GLY A 29 9.45 15.55 21.76
C GLY A 29 8.01 15.66 21.22
N SER A 30 7.07 14.87 21.73
CA SER A 30 5.64 14.97 21.40
C SER A 30 4.84 15.38 22.63
N LEU A 31 3.97 16.36 22.48
CA LEU A 31 3.01 16.77 23.53
C LEU A 31 1.83 15.81 23.62
N LEU A 32 1.44 15.24 22.47
CA LEU A 32 0.32 14.34 22.33
C LEU A 32 0.70 13.24 21.36
N ARG A 33 0.27 12.02 21.67
CA ARG A 33 0.24 10.91 20.70
C ARG A 33 -1.19 10.68 20.28
N TYR A 34 -1.41 10.68 18.98
CA TYR A 34 -2.68 10.35 18.37
C TYR A 34 -2.44 9.35 17.23
N ASP A 35 -2.93 8.14 17.39
CA ASP A 35 -2.87 7.08 16.38
C ASP A 35 -4.24 6.91 15.76
N PRO A 36 -4.44 7.33 14.49
CA PRO A 36 -5.68 7.06 13.79
C PRO A 36 -5.80 5.55 13.56
N ALA A 37 -6.93 4.98 13.91
CA ALA A 37 -7.25 3.59 13.61
C ALA A 37 -7.54 3.39 12.12
N PRO A 38 -7.49 2.13 11.60
CA PRO A 38 -8.03 1.78 10.30
C PRO A 38 -9.49 2.23 10.19
N SER A 39 -9.92 2.61 8.98
CA SER A 39 -11.29 3.11 8.73
C SER A 39 -12.35 2.06 9.07
N TRP A 40 -12.00 0.77 8.96
CA TRP A 40 -12.85 -0.37 9.29
C TRP A 40 -12.08 -1.33 10.20
N LYS A 41 -12.82 -2.06 11.03
CA LYS A 41 -12.24 -3.15 11.80
C LYS A 41 -11.97 -4.32 10.86
N ILE A 42 -10.69 -4.68 10.74
CA ILE A 42 -10.21 -5.82 9.95
C ILE A 42 -9.51 -6.78 10.91
N ASP A 43 -9.93 -8.05 10.89
CA ASP A 43 -9.33 -9.07 11.74
C ASP A 43 -7.90 -9.39 11.28
N GLU A 44 -7.02 -9.67 12.24
CA GLU A 44 -5.64 -10.05 11.98
C GLU A 44 -5.56 -11.41 11.28
N PRO A 45 -4.52 -11.62 10.45
CA PRO A 45 -4.25 -12.94 9.89
C PRO A 45 -3.96 -13.98 10.97
N ASN A 46 -4.52 -15.16 10.79
CA ASN A 46 -4.28 -16.32 11.63
C ASN A 46 -4.14 -17.59 10.77
N GLU A 47 -3.92 -18.73 11.40
CA GLU A 47 -3.75 -20.02 10.69
C GLU A 47 -4.97 -20.48 9.87
N HIS A 48 -6.14 -19.90 10.15
CA HIS A 48 -7.38 -20.17 9.42
C HIS A 48 -7.70 -19.12 8.35
N SER A 49 -6.84 -18.11 8.18
CA SER A 49 -7.04 -17.06 7.18
C SER A 49 -6.98 -17.66 5.78
N GLU A 50 -7.91 -17.21 4.94
CA GLU A 50 -7.98 -17.66 3.55
C GLU A 50 -6.74 -17.19 2.78
N THR A 51 -6.12 -18.08 2.00
CA THR A 51 -5.04 -17.71 1.09
C THR A 51 -5.60 -17.14 -0.22
N PRO A 52 -4.81 -16.40 -1.03
CA PRO A 52 -5.27 -15.96 -2.35
C PRO A 52 -5.80 -17.12 -3.22
N ASP A 53 -5.12 -18.27 -3.21
CA ASP A 53 -5.51 -19.44 -4.01
C ASP A 53 -6.85 -20.03 -3.54
N THR A 54 -7.07 -20.17 -2.23
CA THR A 54 -8.34 -20.66 -1.69
C THR A 54 -9.47 -19.67 -1.94
N TYR A 55 -9.22 -18.37 -1.82
CA TYR A 55 -10.17 -17.31 -2.13
C TYR A 55 -10.63 -17.37 -3.60
N PHE A 56 -9.69 -17.45 -4.54
CA PHE A 56 -10.02 -17.51 -5.97
C PHE A 56 -10.65 -18.83 -6.36
N SER A 57 -10.21 -19.96 -5.78
CA SER A 57 -10.81 -21.27 -6.02
C SER A 57 -12.27 -21.31 -5.62
N ARG A 58 -12.61 -20.76 -4.46
CA ARG A 58 -13.99 -20.65 -3.98
C ARG A 58 -14.83 -19.81 -4.93
N ARG A 59 -14.34 -18.63 -5.33
CA ARG A 59 -15.05 -17.71 -6.22
C ARG A 59 -15.22 -18.22 -7.64
N LEU A 60 -14.31 -19.08 -8.08
CA LEU A 60 -14.43 -19.81 -9.35
C LEU A 60 -15.53 -20.90 -9.26
N GLN A 61 -15.61 -21.59 -8.12
CA GLN A 61 -16.62 -22.63 -7.87
C GLN A 61 -18.03 -22.04 -7.78
N ASP A 62 -18.20 -20.90 -7.14
CA ASP A 62 -19.50 -20.21 -7.03
C ASP A 62 -19.89 -19.41 -8.28
N GLY A 63 -19.02 -19.39 -9.31
CA GLY A 63 -19.28 -18.74 -10.61
C GLY A 63 -19.23 -17.21 -10.56
N THR A 64 -18.73 -16.61 -9.48
CA THR A 64 -18.64 -15.14 -9.37
C THR A 64 -17.49 -14.55 -10.17
N ILE A 65 -16.48 -15.35 -10.49
CA ILE A 65 -15.36 -14.99 -11.36
C ILE A 65 -15.05 -16.13 -12.32
N ASP A 66 -14.35 -15.84 -13.41
CA ASP A 66 -13.92 -16.83 -14.40
C ASP A 66 -12.40 -17.01 -14.43
N LYS A 67 -11.93 -18.13 -15.04
CA LYS A 67 -10.50 -18.44 -15.11
C LYS A 67 -9.69 -17.40 -15.87
N GLN A 68 -10.28 -16.76 -16.89
CA GLN A 68 -9.59 -15.76 -17.69
C GLN A 68 -9.32 -14.50 -16.86
N SER A 69 -10.32 -14.05 -16.10
CA SER A 69 -10.17 -12.90 -15.19
C SER A 69 -9.10 -13.14 -14.12
N ILE A 70 -9.03 -14.36 -13.55
CA ILE A 70 -7.98 -14.74 -12.60
C ILE A 70 -6.60 -14.73 -13.30
N ALA A 71 -6.49 -15.28 -14.49
CA ALA A 71 -5.22 -15.32 -15.22
C ALA A 71 -4.69 -13.92 -15.54
N ILE A 72 -5.57 -13.00 -15.95
CA ILE A 72 -5.21 -11.60 -16.20
C ILE A 72 -4.80 -10.92 -14.89
N TYR A 73 -5.58 -11.12 -13.82
CA TYR A 73 -5.27 -10.57 -12.50
C TYR A 73 -3.88 -11.04 -12.04
N ASN A 74 -3.61 -12.34 -12.07
CA ASN A 74 -2.31 -12.89 -11.68
C ASN A 74 -1.15 -12.38 -12.54
N LYS A 75 -1.39 -12.11 -13.83
CA LYS A 75 -0.37 -11.48 -14.70
C LYS A 75 -0.06 -10.04 -14.28
N ILE A 76 -1.06 -9.28 -13.84
CA ILE A 76 -0.89 -7.90 -13.38
C ILE A 76 -0.16 -7.84 -12.04
N ILE A 77 -0.54 -8.70 -11.10
CA ILE A 77 -0.01 -8.68 -9.73
C ILE A 77 1.06 -9.74 -9.45
N GLY A 78 1.51 -10.48 -10.47
CA GLY A 78 2.44 -11.59 -10.29
C GLY A 78 3.75 -11.20 -9.61
N LEU A 79 4.31 -10.03 -9.97
CA LEU A 79 5.49 -9.50 -9.29
C LEU A 79 5.20 -9.18 -7.81
N TRP A 80 4.00 -8.68 -7.51
CA TRP A 80 3.59 -8.37 -6.15
C TRP A 80 3.60 -9.62 -5.26
N HIS A 81 3.04 -10.72 -5.75
CA HIS A 81 3.01 -12.00 -5.03
C HIS A 81 4.38 -12.69 -4.92
N GLN A 82 5.36 -12.29 -5.73
CA GLN A 82 6.74 -12.75 -5.55
C GLN A 82 7.48 -12.01 -4.44
N ILE A 83 7.04 -10.80 -4.12
CA ILE A 83 7.68 -9.93 -3.13
C ILE A 83 6.96 -10.01 -1.78
N PHE A 84 5.65 -10.14 -1.79
CA PHE A 84 4.84 -10.09 -0.57
C PHE A 84 3.98 -11.34 -0.39
N ASP A 85 4.00 -11.88 0.82
CA ASP A 85 2.93 -12.75 1.31
C ASP A 85 1.72 -11.87 1.60
N THR A 86 0.59 -12.20 1.02
CA THR A 86 -0.66 -11.45 1.22
C THR A 86 -1.76 -12.33 1.77
N VAL A 87 -2.58 -11.75 2.66
CA VAL A 87 -3.80 -12.40 3.14
C VAL A 87 -5.01 -11.60 2.65
N PRO A 88 -5.92 -12.23 1.93
CA PRO A 88 -7.12 -11.60 1.41
C PRO A 88 -8.00 -11.03 2.52
N VAL A 89 -8.48 -9.80 2.33
CA VAL A 89 -9.52 -9.20 3.15
C VAL A 89 -10.82 -9.22 2.34
N PRO A 90 -11.81 -10.04 2.70
CA PRO A 90 -13.03 -10.24 1.88
C PRO A 90 -13.82 -8.95 1.61
N SER A 91 -13.76 -7.97 2.51
CA SER A 91 -14.39 -6.65 2.32
C SER A 91 -13.63 -5.73 1.37
N SER A 92 -12.41 -6.09 0.96
CA SER A 92 -11.57 -5.30 0.07
C SER A 92 -12.17 -5.17 -1.32
N MET A 93 -12.45 -3.93 -1.75
CA MET A 93 -13.12 -3.69 -3.02
C MET A 93 -12.27 -4.14 -4.22
N MET A 94 -10.96 -3.85 -4.19
CA MET A 94 -10.05 -4.23 -5.28
C MET A 94 -9.90 -5.73 -5.42
N LEU A 95 -10.04 -6.48 -4.32
CA LEU A 95 -10.06 -7.93 -4.34
C LEU A 95 -11.38 -8.46 -4.89
N GLN A 96 -12.52 -7.89 -4.44
CA GLN A 96 -13.84 -8.34 -4.89
C GLN A 96 -14.03 -8.20 -6.39
N ASN A 97 -13.58 -7.09 -6.98
CA ASN A 97 -13.75 -6.79 -8.40
C ASN A 97 -12.51 -7.05 -9.26
N LEU A 98 -11.48 -7.74 -8.70
CA LEU A 98 -10.22 -8.04 -9.37
C LEU A 98 -9.61 -6.79 -10.05
N LEU A 99 -9.34 -5.76 -9.26
CA LEU A 99 -8.83 -4.47 -9.74
C LEU A 99 -9.74 -3.80 -10.79
N GLY A 100 -11.06 -3.99 -10.67
CA GLY A 100 -12.08 -3.43 -11.56
C GLY A 100 -12.32 -4.20 -12.85
N MET A 101 -11.66 -5.33 -13.06
CA MET A 101 -11.85 -6.18 -14.25
C MET A 101 -13.22 -6.87 -14.25
N VAL A 102 -13.71 -7.28 -13.09
CA VAL A 102 -14.98 -7.97 -12.97
C VAL A 102 -16.08 -7.02 -12.52
N LYS A 103 -17.15 -6.94 -13.31
CA LYS A 103 -18.27 -6.00 -13.09
C LYS A 103 -19.39 -6.64 -12.26
N ILE A 104 -19.07 -7.08 -11.06
CA ILE A 104 -20.02 -7.73 -10.14
C ILE A 104 -20.45 -6.79 -9.01
N PRO A 105 -21.56 -7.08 -8.32
CA PRO A 105 -21.90 -6.43 -7.07
C PRO A 105 -20.79 -6.62 -6.03
N THR A 106 -20.50 -5.57 -5.29
CA THR A 106 -19.51 -5.59 -4.20
C THR A 106 -20.17 -5.16 -2.89
N SER A 107 -19.57 -5.52 -1.78
CA SER A 107 -20.07 -5.16 -0.45
C SER A 107 -20.13 -3.64 -0.21
N GLN A 108 -19.45 -2.85 -1.05
CA GLN A 108 -19.32 -1.39 -0.91
C GLN A 108 -20.09 -0.59 -1.96
N ASP A 109 -20.97 -1.20 -2.75
CA ASP A 109 -21.70 -0.51 -3.82
C ASP A 109 -22.63 0.61 -3.32
N HIS A 110 -23.07 0.50 -2.07
CA HIS A 110 -23.89 1.50 -1.42
C HIS A 110 -23.11 2.76 -0.99
N LEU A 111 -21.78 2.72 -1.03
CA LEU A 111 -20.92 3.82 -0.62
C LEU A 111 -20.53 4.71 -1.81
N THR A 112 -20.28 5.98 -1.53
CA THR A 112 -19.65 6.87 -2.53
C THR A 112 -18.23 6.39 -2.84
N ILE A 113 -17.67 6.73 -4.01
CA ILE A 113 -16.34 6.26 -4.40
C ILE A 113 -15.28 6.67 -3.36
N THR A 114 -15.39 7.88 -2.80
CA THR A 114 -14.45 8.40 -1.80
C THR A 114 -14.58 7.71 -0.44
N ASP A 115 -15.69 7.03 -0.17
CA ASP A 115 -15.90 6.26 1.06
C ASP A 115 -15.49 4.79 0.91
N ARG A 116 -15.30 4.33 -0.33
CA ARG A 116 -14.87 2.96 -0.60
C ARG A 116 -13.41 2.76 -0.20
N ARG A 117 -13.11 1.53 0.23
CA ARG A 117 -11.79 1.14 0.73
C ARG A 117 -11.34 -0.16 0.11
N SER A 118 -10.04 -0.30 -0.04
CA SER A 118 -9.41 -1.59 -0.29
C SER A 118 -8.43 -1.88 0.84
N PHE A 119 -8.36 -3.13 1.23
CA PHE A 119 -7.51 -3.62 2.31
C PHE A 119 -6.78 -4.86 1.87
N ASP A 120 -5.56 -5.02 2.33
CA ASP A 120 -4.83 -6.27 2.28
C ASP A 120 -3.84 -6.34 3.46
N TRP A 121 -3.73 -7.52 4.05
CA TRP A 121 -2.62 -7.85 4.92
C TRP A 121 -1.43 -8.26 4.09
N MET A 122 -0.25 -7.76 4.42
CA MET A 122 0.97 -8.06 3.69
C MET A 122 2.19 -8.07 4.59
N ARG A 123 3.15 -8.90 4.23
CA ARG A 123 4.53 -8.85 4.73
C ARG A 123 5.49 -9.18 3.60
N ILE A 124 6.77 -8.90 3.77
CA ILE A 124 7.78 -9.32 2.79
C ILE A 124 7.85 -10.87 2.77
N HIS A 125 7.99 -11.46 1.57
CA HIS A 125 8.10 -12.92 1.41
C HIS A 125 9.43 -13.43 1.93
N ASP A 126 10.52 -12.91 1.42
CA ASP A 126 11.88 -13.21 1.89
C ASP A 126 12.26 -12.25 3.01
N ALA A 127 12.46 -12.78 4.21
CA ALA A 127 12.70 -11.98 5.40
C ALA A 127 13.92 -11.04 5.23
N LEU A 128 13.70 -9.78 5.53
CA LEU A 128 14.76 -8.78 5.65
C LEU A 128 15.53 -8.97 6.97
N PRO A 129 16.78 -8.47 7.08
CA PRO A 129 17.49 -8.41 8.35
C PRO A 129 16.65 -7.71 9.41
N CYS A 130 16.86 -8.06 10.69
CA CYS A 130 16.10 -7.50 11.80
C CYS A 130 16.08 -5.95 11.73
N ALA A 131 14.89 -5.36 11.78
CA ALA A 131 14.69 -3.92 11.63
C ALA A 131 15.49 -3.08 12.66
N THR A 132 15.71 -3.62 13.85
CA THR A 132 16.52 -2.99 14.92
C THR A 132 17.98 -3.46 14.91
N GLY A 133 18.37 -4.30 13.94
CA GLY A 133 19.73 -4.81 13.80
C GLY A 133 20.70 -3.77 13.25
N THR A 134 21.96 -3.95 13.56
CA THR A 134 23.07 -3.11 13.06
C THR A 134 23.78 -3.76 11.87
N GLU A 135 23.54 -5.04 11.62
CA GLU A 135 24.16 -5.76 10.51
C GLU A 135 23.62 -5.27 9.17
N PRO A 136 24.51 -4.97 8.21
CA PRO A 136 24.08 -4.48 6.91
C PRO A 136 23.22 -5.52 6.17
N ALA A 137 22.17 -5.07 5.51
CA ALA A 137 21.41 -5.88 4.58
C ALA A 137 22.24 -6.04 3.28
N TYR A 138 22.68 -7.25 2.97
CA TYR A 138 23.28 -7.55 1.67
C TYR A 138 22.20 -8.09 0.73
N VAL A 139 21.93 -7.37 -0.31
CA VAL A 139 21.05 -7.81 -1.38
C VAL A 139 21.87 -8.69 -2.33
N THR A 140 21.99 -9.98 -2.04
CA THR A 140 22.58 -11.08 -2.83
C THR A 140 24.07 -10.99 -3.22
N SER A 141 24.67 -12.14 -3.48
CA SER A 141 26.07 -12.29 -3.93
C SER A 141 26.40 -11.66 -5.29
N GLU A 142 25.37 -11.28 -6.06
CA GLU A 142 25.52 -10.66 -7.39
C GLU A 142 25.77 -9.15 -7.33
N THR A 143 25.54 -8.53 -6.17
CA THR A 143 25.63 -7.08 -5.99
C THR A 143 26.88 -6.65 -5.20
N LYS A 144 28.00 -7.32 -5.42
CA LYS A 144 29.27 -7.03 -4.71
C LYS A 144 29.72 -5.57 -4.80
N ASP A 145 29.22 -4.83 -5.78
CA ASP A 145 29.52 -3.41 -6.01
C ASP A 145 28.46 -2.46 -5.44
N MET A 146 27.38 -2.99 -4.84
CA MET A 146 26.35 -2.16 -4.20
C MET A 146 26.76 -1.81 -2.76
N LEU A 147 26.57 -0.56 -2.38
CA LEU A 147 26.75 -0.12 -1.01
C LEU A 147 25.78 -0.87 -0.09
N PRO A 148 26.29 -1.36 1.06
CA PRO A 148 25.42 -2.00 2.04
C PRO A 148 24.38 -0.99 2.54
N ILE A 149 23.11 -1.39 2.56
CA ILE A 149 22.03 -0.59 3.15
C ILE A 149 21.77 -1.05 4.59
N SER A 150 21.40 -0.12 5.46
CA SER A 150 21.02 -0.49 6.81
C SER A 150 19.69 -1.26 6.80
N PRO A 151 19.45 -2.15 7.78
CA PRO A 151 18.16 -2.84 7.91
C PRO A 151 16.96 -1.90 7.89
N VAL A 152 17.03 -0.79 8.61
CA VAL A 152 15.97 0.23 8.63
C VAL A 152 15.69 0.78 7.23
N MET A 153 16.73 1.05 6.43
CA MET A 153 16.56 1.52 5.05
C MET A 153 15.92 0.46 4.16
N ALA A 154 16.27 -0.83 4.34
CA ALA A 154 15.66 -1.93 3.59
C ALA A 154 14.16 -2.02 3.88
N HIS A 155 13.78 -2.00 5.14
CA HIS A 155 12.37 -2.00 5.55
C HIS A 155 11.62 -0.74 5.05
N ALA A 156 12.22 0.44 5.19
CA ALA A 156 11.62 1.69 4.71
C ALA A 156 11.39 1.69 3.19
N ALA A 157 12.36 1.22 2.41
CA ALA A 157 12.24 1.11 0.95
C ALA A 157 11.14 0.11 0.56
N THR A 158 11.07 -1.04 1.25
CA THR A 158 10.02 -2.04 1.02
C THR A 158 8.64 -1.50 1.38
N MET A 159 8.49 -0.75 2.47
CA MET A 159 7.23 -0.08 2.82
C MET A 159 6.84 0.98 1.79
N ALA A 160 7.79 1.77 1.31
CA ALA A 160 7.52 2.77 0.28
C ALA A 160 7.03 2.11 -1.02
N PHE A 161 7.66 0.99 -1.43
CA PHE A 161 7.21 0.20 -2.57
C PHE A 161 5.82 -0.40 -2.34
N ALA A 162 5.56 -0.95 -1.13
CA ALA A 162 4.27 -1.50 -0.76
C ALA A 162 3.15 -0.45 -0.80
N LEU A 163 3.43 0.77 -0.36
CA LEU A 163 2.49 1.89 -0.34
C LEU A 163 2.20 2.45 -1.73
N ASP A 164 3.19 2.45 -2.66
CA ASP A 164 3.00 2.88 -4.05
C ASP A 164 2.08 1.93 -4.81
N GLY A 165 2.11 0.65 -4.45
CA GLY A 165 1.35 -0.38 -5.15
C GLY A 165 -0.13 -0.09 -5.23
N ALA A 166 -0.66 0.03 -6.45
CA ALA A 166 -2.07 0.22 -6.80
C ALA A 166 -2.65 1.64 -6.56
N LEU A 167 -1.94 2.59 -5.96
CA LEU A 167 -2.50 3.93 -5.69
C LEU A 167 -2.90 4.68 -6.95
N ALA A 168 -2.10 4.59 -8.02
CA ALA A 168 -2.42 5.23 -9.31
C ALA A 168 -3.74 4.71 -9.91
N PHE A 169 -4.12 3.47 -9.60
CA PHE A 169 -5.31 2.80 -10.14
C PHE A 169 -6.47 2.74 -9.14
N ALA A 170 -6.27 3.14 -7.91
CA ALA A 170 -7.28 3.07 -6.87
C ALA A 170 -8.61 3.70 -7.29
N PRO A 171 -8.66 4.91 -7.86
CA PRO A 171 -9.93 5.51 -8.30
C PRO A 171 -10.64 4.72 -9.39
N LEU A 172 -9.90 4.07 -10.31
CA LEU A 172 -10.50 3.20 -11.33
C LEU A 172 -11.12 1.97 -10.66
N SER A 173 -10.31 1.21 -9.92
CA SER A 173 -10.73 -0.06 -9.33
C SER A 173 -11.89 0.13 -8.35
N LEU A 174 -11.84 1.17 -7.52
CA LEU A 174 -12.92 1.52 -6.59
C LEU A 174 -14.14 2.10 -7.32
N GLY A 175 -13.95 2.63 -8.55
CA GLY A 175 -15.02 3.00 -9.49
C GLY A 175 -15.50 1.85 -10.38
N LYS A 176 -15.06 0.59 -10.12
CA LYS A 176 -15.37 -0.60 -10.93
C LYS A 176 -14.91 -0.50 -12.39
N LYS A 177 -13.79 0.16 -12.60
CA LYS A 177 -13.10 0.24 -13.89
C LYS A 177 -11.72 -0.39 -13.75
N SER A 178 -11.23 -1.00 -14.81
CA SER A 178 -9.91 -1.63 -14.83
C SER A 178 -8.84 -0.68 -15.38
N MET A 179 -7.59 -1.07 -15.23
CA MET A 179 -6.47 -0.39 -15.90
C MET A 179 -6.63 -0.37 -17.42
N LEU A 180 -7.32 -1.35 -17.99
CA LEU A 180 -7.58 -1.44 -19.44
C LEU A 180 -8.58 -0.37 -19.92
N ASP A 181 -9.34 0.25 -19.01
CA ASP A 181 -10.23 1.37 -19.32
C ASP A 181 -9.49 2.72 -19.37
N ALA A 182 -8.17 2.73 -19.10
CA ALA A 182 -7.32 3.90 -19.17
C ALA A 182 -6.36 3.85 -20.36
N SER A 183 -6.27 4.93 -21.12
CA SER A 183 -5.28 5.08 -22.18
C SER A 183 -3.91 5.53 -21.67
N ALA A 184 -3.87 6.13 -20.50
CA ALA A 184 -2.64 6.50 -19.81
C ALA A 184 -2.88 6.58 -18.30
N ALA A 185 -1.92 6.07 -17.53
CA ALA A 185 -1.83 6.25 -16.09
C ALA A 185 -0.35 6.49 -15.74
N SER A 186 -0.09 7.50 -14.94
CA SER A 186 1.27 7.85 -14.50
C SER A 186 1.23 8.61 -13.19
N THR A 187 2.21 8.36 -12.34
CA THR A 187 2.44 9.11 -11.11
C THR A 187 3.02 10.49 -11.44
N LEU A 188 2.49 11.53 -10.82
CA LEU A 188 3.01 12.89 -10.88
C LEU A 188 3.76 13.27 -9.60
N ASP A 189 3.22 12.85 -8.47
CA ASP A 189 3.75 13.14 -7.14
C ASP A 189 3.50 11.94 -6.23
N PHE A 190 4.47 11.65 -5.39
CA PHE A 190 4.45 10.53 -4.45
C PHE A 190 5.16 10.95 -3.18
N ALA A 191 4.47 10.85 -2.05
CA ALA A 191 5.02 11.24 -0.76
C ALA A 191 4.73 10.20 0.31
N THR A 192 5.77 9.52 0.80
CA THR A 192 5.70 8.60 1.93
C THR A 192 6.13 9.28 3.21
N ARG A 193 5.41 9.02 4.29
CA ARG A 193 5.71 9.50 5.64
C ARG A 193 5.70 8.32 6.60
N PHE A 194 6.76 8.19 7.38
CA PHE A 194 6.88 7.16 8.41
C PHE A 194 6.50 7.76 9.76
N HIS A 195 5.69 7.04 10.53
CA HIS A 195 5.12 7.47 11.80
C HIS A 195 5.61 6.63 12.99
N SER A 196 6.24 5.48 12.69
CA SER A 196 6.83 4.58 13.68
C SER A 196 8.36 4.69 13.63
N ASP A 197 9.00 4.54 14.75
CA ASP A 197 10.46 4.40 14.90
C ASP A 197 10.92 2.97 14.59
N VAL A 198 10.00 1.99 14.61
CA VAL A 198 10.26 0.60 14.21
C VAL A 198 9.50 0.33 12.92
N LEU A 199 10.26 0.09 11.84
CA LEU A 199 9.75 -0.26 10.53
C LEU A 199 10.06 -1.74 10.28
N ASP A 200 9.06 -2.62 10.42
CA ASP A 200 9.26 -4.06 10.26
C ASP A 200 8.29 -4.68 9.25
N MET A 201 8.79 -4.92 8.03
CA MET A 201 8.06 -5.61 6.96
C MET A 201 8.06 -7.13 7.07
N ASN A 202 8.79 -7.70 8.04
CA ASN A 202 8.73 -9.13 8.31
C ASN A 202 7.44 -9.52 9.04
N GLN A 203 6.79 -8.55 9.68
CA GLN A 203 5.48 -8.71 10.30
C GLN A 203 4.36 -8.36 9.32
N TYR A 204 3.19 -8.95 9.51
CA TYR A 204 2.02 -8.53 8.76
C TYR A 204 1.64 -7.09 9.10
N LEU A 205 1.47 -6.30 8.06
CA LEU A 205 0.93 -4.94 8.13
C LEU A 205 -0.38 -4.89 7.33
N LEU A 206 -1.37 -4.19 7.88
CA LEU A 206 -2.62 -3.91 7.16
C LEU A 206 -2.41 -2.68 6.29
N ARG A 207 -2.52 -2.85 4.97
CA ARG A 207 -2.60 -1.73 4.06
C ARG A 207 -4.07 -1.36 3.81
N GLU A 208 -4.40 -0.10 4.01
CA GLU A 208 -5.66 0.51 3.62
C GLU A 208 -5.42 1.47 2.46
N ILE A 209 -6.19 1.34 1.39
CA ILE A 209 -6.16 2.23 0.21
C ILE A 209 -7.50 2.93 0.09
N ARG A 210 -7.46 4.25 -0.13
CA ARG A 210 -8.63 5.06 -0.38
C ARG A 210 -8.40 6.08 -1.49
N PRO A 211 -9.38 6.34 -2.35
CA PRO A 211 -9.36 7.47 -3.27
C PRO A 211 -9.78 8.72 -2.49
N ILE A 212 -9.11 9.84 -2.75
CA ILE A 212 -9.47 11.14 -2.18
C ILE A 212 -10.22 11.95 -3.21
N GLN A 213 -9.69 11.97 -4.45
CA GLN A 213 -10.28 12.71 -5.57
C GLN A 213 -9.90 12.08 -6.90
N ALA A 214 -10.82 12.15 -7.87
CA ALA A 214 -10.55 11.89 -9.28
C ALA A 214 -11.38 12.86 -10.15
N GLY A 215 -10.76 13.43 -11.18
CA GLY A 215 -11.38 14.36 -12.11
C GLY A 215 -10.34 15.11 -12.92
N TRP A 216 -10.74 15.70 -14.05
CA TRP A 216 -9.85 16.50 -14.88
C TRP A 216 -8.58 15.76 -15.31
N GLN A 217 -8.70 14.45 -15.56
CA GLN A 217 -7.60 13.54 -15.87
C GLN A 217 -6.53 13.48 -14.76
N ARG A 218 -6.89 13.74 -13.51
CA ARG A 218 -6.06 13.66 -12.34
C ARG A 218 -6.69 12.75 -11.30
N THR A 219 -5.84 12.11 -10.53
CA THR A 219 -6.23 11.30 -9.37
C THR A 219 -5.43 11.72 -8.16
N TYR A 220 -6.03 11.58 -6.98
CA TYR A 220 -5.35 11.72 -5.72
C TYR A 220 -5.84 10.63 -4.78
N SER A 221 -4.92 9.83 -4.29
CA SER A 221 -5.20 8.65 -3.46
C SER A 221 -4.26 8.62 -2.27
N GLU A 222 -4.67 7.91 -1.23
CA GLU A 222 -3.89 7.69 -0.02
C GLU A 222 -3.83 6.20 0.30
N ALA A 223 -2.66 5.74 0.73
CA ALA A 223 -2.48 4.46 1.40
C ALA A 223 -1.97 4.67 2.81
N ARG A 224 -2.37 3.78 3.73
CA ARG A 224 -1.93 3.74 5.11
C ARG A 224 -1.49 2.33 5.44
N LEU A 225 -0.41 2.20 6.22
CA LEU A 225 0.02 0.94 6.80
C LEU A 225 -0.19 0.98 8.30
N PHE A 226 -0.82 -0.05 8.83
CA PHE A 226 -1.04 -0.26 10.24
C PHE A 226 -0.37 -1.56 10.68
N ASP A 227 0.16 -1.57 11.91
CA ASP A 227 0.59 -2.83 12.53
C ASP A 227 -0.61 -3.68 13.00
N THR A 228 -0.35 -4.87 13.53
CA THR A 228 -1.38 -5.77 14.04
C THR A 228 -2.13 -5.21 15.26
N ASN A 229 -1.56 -4.24 15.96
CA ASN A 229 -2.23 -3.54 17.06
C ASN A 229 -3.10 -2.36 16.59
N GLY A 230 -3.09 -2.08 15.28
CA GLY A 230 -3.81 -0.95 14.68
C GLY A 230 -3.09 0.39 14.79
N HIS A 231 -1.80 0.42 15.16
CA HIS A 231 -1.00 1.65 15.15
C HIS A 231 -0.60 2.01 13.72
N LEU A 232 -0.69 3.29 13.40
CA LEU A 232 -0.28 3.79 12.09
C LEU A 232 1.25 3.80 11.97
N VAL A 233 1.77 2.98 11.04
CA VAL A 233 3.22 2.85 10.78
C VAL A 233 3.69 3.81 9.71
N ALA A 234 2.96 3.91 8.60
CA ALA A 234 3.31 4.78 7.50
C ALA A 234 2.09 5.21 6.69
N THR A 235 2.23 6.33 6.00
CA THR A 235 1.24 6.81 5.01
C THR A 235 1.92 7.16 3.71
N CYS A 236 1.16 7.02 2.62
CA CYS A 236 1.55 7.51 1.32
C CYS A 236 0.41 8.27 0.69
N THR A 237 0.72 9.38 0.07
CA THR A 237 -0.19 10.10 -0.83
C THR A 237 0.39 10.10 -2.24
N GLN A 238 -0.46 9.93 -3.24
CA GLN A 238 -0.05 9.93 -4.62
C GLN A 238 -1.03 10.73 -5.49
N GLN A 239 -0.49 11.67 -6.25
CA GLN A 239 -1.19 12.32 -7.34
C GLN A 239 -0.78 11.67 -8.66
N GLY A 240 -1.76 11.39 -9.53
CA GLY A 240 -1.51 10.78 -10.82
C GLY A 240 -2.26 11.46 -11.97
N VAL A 241 -1.80 11.16 -13.18
CA VAL A 241 -2.57 11.34 -14.42
C VAL A 241 -3.35 10.06 -14.66
N LEU A 242 -4.61 10.20 -15.03
CA LEU A 242 -5.45 9.09 -15.44
C LEU A 242 -6.33 9.54 -16.59
N ARG A 243 -6.05 9.04 -17.80
CA ARG A 243 -6.79 9.38 -19.00
C ARG A 243 -7.67 8.20 -19.42
N PRO A 244 -8.95 8.40 -19.67
CA PRO A 244 -9.81 7.35 -20.18
C PRO A 244 -9.42 6.96 -21.61
N VAL A 245 -9.72 5.73 -22.00
CA VAL A 245 -9.72 5.35 -23.41
C VAL A 245 -10.81 6.18 -24.11
N GLN A 246 -10.45 6.83 -25.20
CA GLN A 246 -11.44 7.55 -26.01
C GLN A 246 -12.32 6.54 -26.76
N GLU A 247 -13.64 6.71 -26.67
CA GLU A 247 -14.57 5.91 -27.46
C GLU A 247 -14.27 6.12 -28.96
N GLY A 248 -13.94 5.03 -29.66
CA GLY A 248 -13.59 5.04 -31.09
C GLY A 248 -12.08 4.99 -31.40
N ALA A 249 -11.18 5.15 -30.43
CA ALA A 249 -9.79 4.83 -30.60
C ALA A 249 -9.59 3.32 -30.39
N MET A 250 -9.63 2.54 -31.47
CA MET A 250 -9.02 1.19 -31.39
C MET A 250 -7.56 1.41 -30.98
N ALA A 251 -7.17 0.75 -29.89
CA ALA A 251 -5.78 0.69 -29.50
C ALA A 251 -5.02 0.00 -30.67
N THR A 252 -4.40 0.79 -31.53
CA THR A 252 -3.31 0.28 -32.33
C THR A 252 -2.24 -0.17 -31.33
N PRO A 253 -1.76 -1.44 -31.40
CA PRO A 253 -0.62 -1.86 -30.60
C PRO A 253 0.47 -0.81 -30.85
N ALA A 254 0.89 -0.11 -29.80
CA ALA A 254 2.05 0.76 -29.94
C ALA A 254 3.19 -0.12 -30.38
N ASP A 255 3.80 0.20 -31.51
CA ASP A 255 5.06 -0.41 -31.91
C ASP A 255 6.02 -0.30 -30.73
N PRO A 256 6.77 -1.37 -30.42
CA PRO A 256 7.75 -1.32 -29.35
C PRO A 256 8.68 -0.13 -29.62
N PRO A 257 9.04 0.65 -28.59
CA PRO A 257 9.89 1.81 -28.77
C PRO A 257 11.17 1.36 -29.47
N HIS A 258 11.43 1.92 -30.64
CA HIS A 258 12.71 1.75 -31.33
C HIS A 258 13.79 2.41 -30.46
N TYR A 259 14.47 1.60 -29.66
CA TYR A 259 15.71 2.02 -29.04
C TYR A 259 16.75 2.24 -30.16
N ALA A 260 17.03 3.49 -30.48
CA ALA A 260 18.16 3.82 -31.27
C ALA A 260 19.43 3.24 -30.61
N PRO A 261 20.29 2.53 -31.33
CA PRO A 261 21.51 1.98 -30.75
C PRO A 261 22.35 3.13 -30.18
N THR A 262 22.76 2.99 -28.93
CA THR A 262 23.67 3.91 -28.25
C THR A 262 24.95 4.06 -29.08
N PRO A 263 25.43 5.28 -29.38
CA PRO A 263 26.72 5.46 -30.03
C PRO A 263 27.80 4.83 -29.16
N LYS A 264 28.60 3.95 -29.73
CA LYS A 264 29.84 3.46 -29.10
C LYS A 264 30.81 4.64 -28.99
N LEU A 265 31.13 5.05 -27.76
CA LEU A 265 32.31 5.89 -27.48
C LEU A 265 33.58 5.06 -27.59
#